data_57a3a272f2f32f9b195a79aca00017b9
#
_entry.id   57a3a272f2f32f9b195a79aca00017b9
#
_cell.length_a   1.000
_cell.length_b   1.000
_cell.length_c   1.000
_cell.angle_alpha   90.00
_cell.angle_beta   90.00
_cell.angle_gamma   90.00
#
_symmetry.space_group_name_H-M   'P 1'
#
loop_
_entity.id
_entity.type
_entity.pdbx_description
1 polymer ?
#
loop_
_entity_poly.entity_id
_entity_poly.type
_entity_poly.pdbx_seq_one_letter_code
_entity_poly.pdbx_strand_id
1 'polypeptide(L)'
;VLFRSWTFIWAFKNAKKHRFLEENPNTIVVKQTARVYEKKLIRAKYWITNYRVPDHVWPQKDQVYVQCWHGTPLKKLGLDLEYSENAMNSIREIHERYRENAGKLDYLLSPSPFATAALSSAWGLRAAGKADAVLELGYPRNDFLSRYTQADVRRIREKLGLADCSKRILLYAPTWRDDQYDPKTGYTYDCPVDFDRLQRSLGDSFVILF
;
A
#
# COMPACT_ATOMS: atom_id res chain seq x y z
N VAL A 1 -4.88 -15.55 21.45
CA VAL A 1 -4.64 -14.12 21.36
C VAL A 1 -3.21 -13.83 21.81
N LEU A 2 -2.26 -13.88 20.87
CA LEU A 2 -0.81 -13.82 21.10
C LEU A 2 -0.29 -12.43 21.56
N PHE A 3 -1.08 -11.36 21.42
CA PHE A 3 -0.58 -9.98 21.56
C PHE A 3 -1.34 -9.15 22.59
N ARG A 4 -1.92 -9.76 23.64
CA ARG A 4 -2.70 -9.04 24.68
C ARG A 4 -1.91 -7.97 25.44
N SER A 5 -0.60 -8.12 25.55
CA SER A 5 0.30 -7.17 26.24
C SER A 5 0.85 -6.09 25.32
N TRP A 6 0.55 -6.12 24.04
CA TRP A 6 1.08 -5.17 23.07
C TRP A 6 0.17 -3.96 22.93
N THR A 7 0.77 -2.80 22.68
CA THR A 7 0.06 -1.60 22.28
C THR A 7 0.21 -1.40 20.79
N PHE A 8 -0.90 -1.32 20.06
CA PHE A 8 -0.94 -1.06 18.63
C PHE A 8 -1.10 0.42 18.37
N ILE A 9 -0.20 1.00 17.61
CA ILE A 9 -0.23 2.42 17.26
C ILE A 9 -0.45 2.55 15.77
N TRP A 10 -1.62 3.05 15.39
CA TRP A 10 -2.00 3.30 14.01
C TRP A 10 -1.77 4.75 13.64
N ALA A 11 -1.03 5.00 12.55
CA ALA A 11 -0.76 6.34 12.06
C ALA A 11 -1.44 6.58 10.71
N PHE A 12 -2.31 7.58 10.66
CA PHE A 12 -3.05 7.96 9.45
C PHE A 12 -2.93 9.45 9.17
N LYS A 13 -2.94 9.83 7.87
CA LYS A 13 -3.06 11.26 7.48
C LYS A 13 -4.32 11.88 8.08
N ASN A 14 -5.46 11.19 7.99
CA ASN A 14 -6.73 11.60 8.61
C ASN A 14 -7.09 10.68 9.78
N ALA A 15 -6.44 10.89 10.91
CA ALA A 15 -6.65 10.09 12.12
C ALA A 15 -8.12 10.08 12.60
N LYS A 16 -8.86 11.18 12.40
CA LYS A 16 -10.25 11.28 12.87
C LYS A 16 -11.16 10.22 12.23
N LYS A 17 -10.95 9.91 10.94
CA LYS A 17 -11.74 8.89 10.23
C LYS A 17 -11.50 7.46 10.73
N HIS A 18 -10.45 7.23 11.49
CA HIS A 18 -10.01 5.90 11.91
C HIS A 18 -10.07 5.69 13.43
N ARG A 19 -10.71 6.63 14.17
CA ARG A 19 -10.85 6.54 15.63
C ARG A 19 -11.62 5.30 16.10
N PHE A 20 -12.48 4.73 15.27
CA PHE A 20 -13.18 3.48 15.56
C PHE A 20 -12.23 2.31 15.88
N LEU A 21 -10.97 2.36 15.43
CA LEU A 21 -9.96 1.35 15.76
C LEU A 21 -9.61 1.34 17.26
N GLU A 22 -9.82 2.46 17.98
CA GLU A 22 -9.56 2.57 19.41
C GLU A 22 -10.61 1.82 20.28
N GLU A 23 -11.68 1.31 19.66
CA GLU A 23 -12.60 0.35 20.27
C GLU A 23 -11.91 -1.00 20.56
N ASN A 24 -10.84 -1.32 19.83
CA ASN A 24 -10.01 -2.46 20.15
C ASN A 24 -9.09 -2.14 21.33
N PRO A 25 -8.99 -3.03 22.32
CA PRO A 25 -8.12 -2.81 23.46
C PRO A 25 -6.66 -2.63 23.05
N ASN A 26 -5.94 -1.78 23.76
CA ASN A 26 -4.52 -1.46 23.52
C ASN A 26 -4.24 -0.79 22.17
N THR A 27 -5.22 -0.15 21.56
CA THR A 27 -5.07 0.54 20.27
C THR A 27 -5.06 2.06 20.48
N ILE A 28 -4.12 2.73 19.81
CA ILE A 28 -3.96 4.18 19.79
C ILE A 28 -3.91 4.64 18.33
N VAL A 29 -4.69 5.66 17.98
CA VAL A 29 -4.69 6.26 16.66
C VAL A 29 -4.03 7.63 16.70
N VAL A 30 -3.01 7.85 15.88
CA VAL A 30 -2.27 9.11 15.81
C VAL A 30 -2.30 9.70 14.40
N LYS A 31 -2.16 11.03 14.31
CA LYS A 31 -1.99 11.71 13.04
C LYS A 31 -0.55 11.57 12.56
N GLN A 32 -0.34 11.02 11.37
CA GLN A 32 0.97 10.71 10.78
C GLN A 32 1.91 11.92 10.62
N THR A 33 1.35 13.12 10.48
CA THR A 33 2.11 14.37 10.29
C THR A 33 2.40 15.13 11.59
N ALA A 34 2.06 14.57 12.74
CA ALA A 34 2.21 15.24 14.03
C ALA A 34 3.48 14.76 14.75
N ARG A 35 4.10 15.64 15.55
CA ARG A 35 5.24 15.28 16.42
C ARG A 35 4.97 14.07 17.32
N VAL A 36 3.70 13.83 17.66
CA VAL A 36 3.30 12.66 18.43
C VAL A 36 3.56 11.36 17.68
N TYR A 37 3.41 11.34 16.34
CA TYR A 37 3.73 10.18 15.52
C TYR A 37 5.22 9.82 15.62
N GLU A 38 6.10 10.78 15.43
CA GLU A 38 7.55 10.55 15.52
C GLU A 38 7.98 10.05 16.91
N LYS A 39 7.43 10.67 17.98
CA LYS A 39 7.67 10.21 19.34
C LYS A 39 7.20 8.77 19.59
N LYS A 40 6.08 8.36 18.98
CA LYS A 40 5.58 6.99 19.09
C LYS A 40 6.43 6.05 18.24
N LEU A 41 6.83 6.45 17.03
CA LEU A 41 7.68 5.67 16.14
C LEU A 41 9.03 5.35 16.81
N ILE A 42 9.72 6.36 17.36
CA ILE A 42 11.00 6.18 18.06
C ILE A 42 10.90 5.21 19.25
N ARG A 43 9.74 5.11 19.89
CA ARG A 43 9.51 4.25 21.06
C ARG A 43 8.95 2.87 20.71
N ALA A 44 8.45 2.68 19.50
CA ALA A 44 7.83 1.42 19.09
C ALA A 44 8.89 0.36 18.83
N LYS A 45 8.75 -0.81 19.42
CA LYS A 45 9.64 -1.96 19.21
C LYS A 45 9.61 -2.46 17.77
N TYR A 46 8.41 -2.46 17.16
CA TYR A 46 8.18 -2.94 15.81
C TYR A 46 7.57 -1.84 14.95
N TRP A 47 8.18 -1.60 13.80
CA TRP A 47 7.65 -0.73 12.77
C TRP A 47 7.11 -1.59 11.63
N ILE A 48 5.81 -1.55 11.42
CA ILE A 48 5.15 -2.28 10.33
C ILE A 48 4.52 -1.25 9.43
N THR A 49 5.06 -1.05 8.25
CA THR A 49 4.62 0.01 7.35
C THR A 49 4.41 -0.51 5.94
N ASN A 50 3.50 0.12 5.22
CA ASN A 50 3.32 -0.10 3.78
C ASN A 50 3.79 1.11 2.95
N TYR A 51 4.35 2.11 3.61
CA TYR A 51 4.92 3.31 3.02
C TYR A 51 6.23 3.65 3.74
N ARG A 52 7.01 4.57 3.19
CA ARG A 52 8.28 4.96 3.82
C ARG A 52 8.05 5.70 5.13
N VAL A 53 8.93 5.49 6.09
CA VAL A 53 9.01 6.32 7.29
C VAL A 53 9.69 7.65 6.96
N PRO A 54 9.58 8.70 7.80
CA PRO A 54 10.30 9.95 7.58
C PRO A 54 11.80 9.75 7.38
N ASP A 55 12.39 10.46 6.42
CA ASP A 55 13.80 10.23 6.01
C ASP A 55 14.77 10.48 7.17
N HIS A 56 14.50 11.45 8.04
CA HIS A 56 15.33 11.77 9.21
C HIS A 56 15.19 10.79 10.39
N VAL A 57 14.23 9.85 10.34
CA VAL A 57 14.02 8.89 11.43
C VAL A 57 14.67 7.55 11.06
N TRP A 58 15.52 7.06 11.96
CA TRP A 58 16.18 5.78 11.82
C TRP A 58 15.79 4.85 12.97
N PRO A 59 15.61 3.53 12.71
CA PRO A 59 15.35 2.57 13.76
C PRO A 59 16.56 2.45 14.71
N GLN A 60 16.29 2.29 15.99
CA GLN A 60 17.31 1.97 16.98
C GLN A 60 17.70 0.49 16.87
N LYS A 61 18.86 0.12 17.44
CA LYS A 61 19.42 -1.23 17.34
C LYS A 61 18.49 -2.36 17.80
N ASP A 62 17.59 -2.06 18.73
CA ASP A 62 16.63 -3.02 19.30
C ASP A 62 15.24 -2.95 18.65
N GLN A 63 15.04 -2.09 17.66
CA GLN A 63 13.80 -1.98 16.92
C GLN A 63 13.84 -2.87 15.67
N VAL A 64 12.68 -3.32 15.22
CA VAL A 64 12.52 -4.13 14.00
C VAL A 64 11.63 -3.40 13.01
N TYR A 65 12.14 -3.14 11.83
CA TYR A 65 11.41 -2.47 10.76
C TYR A 65 11.00 -3.45 9.65
N VAL A 66 9.69 -3.69 9.55
CA VAL A 66 9.06 -4.51 8.50
C VAL A 66 8.37 -3.61 7.49
N GLN A 67 8.86 -3.63 6.26
CA GLN A 67 8.23 -2.95 5.12
C GLN A 67 7.31 -3.93 4.40
N CYS A 68 6.00 -3.65 4.40
CA CYS A 68 5.01 -4.50 3.72
C CYS A 68 4.78 -4.12 2.26
N TRP A 69 5.32 -2.99 1.82
CA TRP A 69 5.02 -2.39 0.54
C TRP A 69 3.51 -2.22 0.29
N HIS A 70 3.09 -1.87 -0.91
CA HIS A 70 1.69 -1.55 -1.17
C HIS A 70 1.15 -2.03 -2.53
N GLY A 71 1.94 -2.82 -3.27
CA GLY A 71 1.51 -3.43 -4.54
C GLY A 71 2.61 -4.26 -5.17
N THR A 72 2.24 -5.18 -6.04
CA THR A 72 3.18 -5.89 -6.89
C THR A 72 3.81 -4.92 -7.89
N PRO A 73 5.13 -4.85 -7.99
CA PRO A 73 5.81 -3.89 -8.85
C PRO A 73 5.69 -4.33 -10.32
N LEU A 74 4.70 -3.80 -11.04
CA LEU A 74 4.52 -4.01 -12.48
C LEU A 74 5.24 -2.96 -13.32
N LYS A 75 5.54 -1.81 -12.75
CA LYS A 75 6.37 -0.75 -13.35
C LYS A 75 7.75 -0.77 -12.70
N LYS A 76 8.78 -0.29 -13.41
CA LYS A 76 10.09 -0.02 -12.80
C LYS A 76 9.97 0.93 -11.62
N LEU A 77 10.75 0.70 -10.58
CA LEU A 77 10.74 1.47 -9.33
C LEU A 77 12.17 1.80 -8.91
N GLY A 78 12.30 2.82 -8.07
CA GLY A 78 13.52 3.07 -7.30
C GLY A 78 14.78 3.06 -8.13
N LEU A 79 15.71 2.18 -7.81
CA LEU A 79 17.00 2.10 -8.51
C LEU A 79 16.92 1.53 -9.93
N ASP A 80 15.81 0.89 -10.31
CA ASP A 80 15.60 0.36 -11.65
C ASP A 80 15.06 1.43 -12.63
N LEU A 81 14.76 2.64 -12.15
CA LEU A 81 14.40 3.78 -12.99
C LEU A 81 15.64 4.34 -13.66
N GLU A 82 15.58 4.55 -14.95
CA GLU A 82 16.66 5.14 -15.78
C GLU A 82 16.45 6.65 -15.93
N TYR A 83 15.21 7.10 -15.87
CA TYR A 83 14.83 8.51 -15.96
C TYR A 83 13.59 8.77 -15.08
N SER A 84 13.34 10.02 -14.77
CA SER A 84 12.14 10.43 -14.04
C SER A 84 11.34 11.40 -14.88
N GLU A 85 10.13 11.02 -15.25
CA GLU A 85 9.13 11.91 -15.86
C GLU A 85 8.42 12.78 -14.82
N ASN A 86 8.68 12.53 -13.53
CA ASN A 86 8.07 13.27 -12.45
C ASN A 86 8.77 14.62 -12.24
N ALA A 87 8.05 15.71 -12.53
CA ALA A 87 8.53 17.07 -12.33
C ALA A 87 8.92 17.41 -10.87
N MET A 88 8.53 16.57 -9.91
CA MET A 88 8.75 16.85 -8.47
C MET A 88 10.02 16.21 -7.90
N ASN A 89 10.60 15.20 -8.54
CA ASN A 89 11.78 14.49 -8.02
C ASN A 89 12.72 14.12 -9.16
N SER A 90 13.98 14.48 -9.03
CA SER A 90 15.02 14.01 -9.94
C SER A 90 15.26 12.50 -9.74
N ILE A 91 15.79 11.84 -10.76
CA ILE A 91 16.18 10.42 -10.66
C ILE A 91 17.18 10.18 -9.53
N ARG A 92 18.10 11.12 -9.33
CA ARG A 92 19.09 11.06 -8.26
C ARG A 92 18.43 11.04 -6.88
N GLU A 93 17.48 11.94 -6.60
CA GLU A 93 16.75 11.98 -5.32
C GLU A 93 15.93 10.71 -5.09
N ILE A 94 15.33 10.15 -6.15
CA ILE A 94 14.62 8.87 -6.05
C ILE A 94 15.60 7.77 -5.64
N HIS A 95 16.74 7.66 -6.30
CA HIS A 95 17.76 6.64 -6.02
C HIS A 95 18.34 6.80 -4.61
N GLU A 96 18.69 8.00 -4.18
CA GLU A 96 19.21 8.27 -2.83
C GLU A 96 18.19 7.83 -1.78
N ARG A 97 16.93 8.19 -1.96
CA ARG A 97 15.84 7.84 -1.04
C ARG A 97 15.59 6.33 -0.95
N TYR A 98 15.70 5.61 -2.05
CA TYR A 98 15.56 4.16 -2.03
C TYR A 98 16.73 3.49 -1.31
N ARG A 99 17.99 3.94 -1.55
CA ARG A 99 19.18 3.44 -0.83
C ARG A 99 19.08 3.68 0.69
N GLU A 100 18.70 4.89 1.10
CA GLU A 100 18.51 5.20 2.52
C GLU A 100 17.45 4.31 3.18
N ASN A 101 16.32 4.15 2.53
CA ASN A 101 15.25 3.31 3.06
C ASN A 101 15.63 1.82 3.09
N ALA A 102 16.42 1.34 2.13
CA ALA A 102 16.97 -0.01 2.15
C ALA A 102 17.87 -0.23 3.37
N GLY A 103 18.66 0.78 3.75
CA GLY A 103 19.49 0.72 4.96
C GLY A 103 18.71 0.61 6.27
N LYS A 104 17.48 1.16 6.29
CA LYS A 104 16.64 1.20 7.51
C LYS A 104 15.89 -0.10 7.79
N LEU A 105 15.45 -0.82 6.78
CA LEU A 105 14.58 -1.99 6.96
C LEU A 105 15.34 -3.23 7.43
N ASP A 106 14.66 -4.05 8.22
CA ASP A 106 15.11 -5.40 8.55
C ASP A 106 14.45 -6.43 7.65
N TYR A 107 13.17 -6.23 7.32
CA TYR A 107 12.41 -7.14 6.48
C TYR A 107 11.58 -6.40 5.45
N LEU A 108 11.48 -6.98 4.26
CA LEU A 108 10.60 -6.54 3.18
C LEU A 108 9.69 -7.70 2.76
N LEU A 109 8.37 -7.53 2.86
CA LEU A 109 7.43 -8.57 2.45
C LEU A 109 7.28 -8.62 0.94
N SER A 110 7.25 -9.83 0.40
CA SER A 110 6.99 -10.11 -1.00
C SER A 110 5.92 -11.18 -1.17
N PRO A 111 5.06 -11.08 -2.20
CA PRO A 111 4.01 -12.06 -2.46
C PRO A 111 4.43 -13.19 -3.41
N SER A 112 5.58 -13.09 -4.08
CA SER A 112 5.98 -14.04 -5.12
C SER A 112 7.44 -13.88 -5.51
N PRO A 113 8.07 -14.90 -6.16
CA PRO A 113 9.43 -14.80 -6.67
C PRO A 113 9.64 -13.62 -7.62
N PHE A 114 8.67 -13.31 -8.48
CA PHE A 114 8.70 -12.13 -9.35
C PHE A 114 8.82 -10.83 -8.55
N ALA A 115 7.95 -10.64 -7.56
CA ALA A 115 7.98 -9.45 -6.72
C ALA A 115 9.25 -9.38 -5.85
N THR A 116 9.75 -10.53 -5.38
CA THR A 116 11.03 -10.65 -4.67
C THR A 116 12.18 -10.12 -5.50
N ALA A 117 12.31 -10.58 -6.74
CA ALA A 117 13.36 -10.13 -7.65
C ALA A 117 13.25 -8.64 -7.94
N ALA A 118 12.06 -8.17 -8.32
CA ALA A 118 11.82 -6.76 -8.66
C ALA A 118 12.04 -5.81 -7.47
N LEU A 119 11.55 -6.15 -6.29
CA LEU A 119 11.73 -5.33 -5.08
C LEU A 119 13.20 -5.34 -4.62
N SER A 120 13.88 -6.49 -4.66
CA SER A 120 15.30 -6.58 -4.30
C SER A 120 16.18 -5.70 -5.18
N SER A 121 15.91 -5.67 -6.49
CA SER A 121 16.58 -4.80 -7.45
C SER A 121 16.26 -3.33 -7.20
N ALA A 122 14.98 -2.98 -7.20
CA ALA A 122 14.51 -1.60 -7.04
C ALA A 122 14.99 -0.93 -5.75
N TRP A 123 15.13 -1.69 -4.66
CA TRP A 123 15.64 -1.20 -3.38
C TRP A 123 17.16 -1.34 -3.23
N GLY A 124 17.85 -2.01 -4.16
CA GLY A 124 19.28 -2.25 -4.09
C GLY A 124 19.68 -3.04 -2.85
N LEU A 125 18.87 -4.00 -2.43
CA LEU A 125 19.04 -4.70 -1.14
C LEU A 125 20.39 -5.40 -1.02
N ARG A 126 20.91 -5.98 -2.12
CA ARG A 126 22.25 -6.59 -2.11
C ARG A 126 23.34 -5.57 -1.78
N ALA A 127 23.30 -4.40 -2.41
CA ALA A 127 24.28 -3.34 -2.17
C ALA A 127 24.17 -2.75 -0.75
N ALA A 128 22.97 -2.79 -0.17
CA ALA A 128 22.72 -2.36 1.21
C ALA A 128 23.09 -3.44 2.26
N GLY A 129 23.62 -4.62 1.86
CA GLY A 129 23.88 -5.73 2.77
C GLY A 129 22.63 -6.41 3.32
N LYS A 130 21.49 -6.28 2.62
CA LYS A 130 20.15 -6.76 3.02
C LYS A 130 19.60 -7.81 2.05
N ALA A 131 20.46 -8.60 1.42
CA ALA A 131 20.05 -9.61 0.43
C ALA A 131 18.99 -10.59 0.98
N ASP A 132 19.10 -10.96 2.25
CA ASP A 132 18.22 -11.91 2.92
C ASP A 132 17.02 -11.25 3.64
N ALA A 133 16.82 -9.95 3.45
CA ALA A 133 15.74 -9.21 4.12
C ALA A 133 14.36 -9.51 3.55
N VAL A 134 14.26 -10.08 2.34
CA VAL A 134 12.96 -10.34 1.70
C VAL A 134 12.33 -11.61 2.26
N LEU A 135 11.11 -11.45 2.79
CA LEU A 135 10.28 -12.55 3.26
C LEU A 135 9.14 -12.78 2.26
N GLU A 136 9.20 -13.90 1.54
CA GLU A 136 8.19 -14.28 0.55
C GLU A 136 7.01 -14.96 1.23
N LEU A 137 6.19 -14.16 1.93
CA LEU A 137 5.07 -14.62 2.78
C LEU A 137 3.70 -14.14 2.30
N GLY A 138 3.65 -13.44 1.18
CA GLY A 138 2.43 -12.79 0.72
C GLY A 138 2.24 -11.39 1.32
N TYR A 139 1.11 -10.77 0.98
CA TYR A 139 0.69 -9.51 1.58
C TYR A 139 -0.42 -9.75 2.60
N PRO A 140 -0.24 -9.44 3.88
CA PRO A 140 -1.26 -9.66 4.92
C PRO A 140 -2.64 -9.07 4.59
N ARG A 141 -2.68 -7.93 3.88
CA ARG A 141 -3.94 -7.31 3.44
C ARG A 141 -4.74 -8.19 2.47
N ASN A 142 -4.10 -9.14 1.78
CA ASN A 142 -4.74 -10.03 0.83
C ASN A 142 -5.28 -11.30 1.48
N ASP A 143 -4.99 -11.56 2.74
CA ASP A 143 -5.46 -12.75 3.48
C ASP A 143 -6.99 -12.83 3.47
N PHE A 144 -7.67 -11.70 3.51
CA PHE A 144 -9.13 -11.66 3.44
C PHE A 144 -9.67 -12.28 2.14
N LEU A 145 -8.94 -12.18 1.01
CA LEU A 145 -9.35 -12.73 -0.28
C LEU A 145 -9.41 -14.27 -0.28
N SER A 146 -8.74 -14.94 0.65
CA SER A 146 -8.78 -16.38 0.83
C SER A 146 -9.60 -16.84 2.04
N ARG A 147 -10.05 -15.91 2.87
CA ARG A 147 -10.75 -16.20 4.14
C ARG A 147 -12.16 -15.61 4.21
N TYR A 148 -12.62 -14.89 3.18
CA TYR A 148 -13.96 -14.31 3.18
C TYR A 148 -15.04 -15.40 3.22
N THR A 149 -16.17 -15.06 3.80
CA THR A 149 -17.35 -15.93 3.93
C THR A 149 -18.49 -15.43 3.05
N GLN A 150 -19.52 -16.25 2.87
CA GLN A 150 -20.74 -15.82 2.19
C GLN A 150 -21.46 -14.68 2.93
N ALA A 151 -21.28 -14.56 4.24
CA ALA A 151 -21.79 -13.42 5.00
C ALA A 151 -21.06 -12.13 4.63
N ASP A 152 -19.74 -12.18 4.38
CA ASP A 152 -18.97 -11.05 3.92
C ASP A 152 -19.41 -10.61 2.51
N VAL A 153 -19.65 -11.58 1.62
CA VAL A 153 -20.15 -11.30 0.27
C VAL A 153 -21.50 -10.58 0.33
N ARG A 154 -22.46 -11.10 1.14
CA ARG A 154 -23.78 -10.44 1.30
C ARG A 154 -23.63 -9.02 1.81
N ARG A 155 -22.88 -8.82 2.89
CA ARG A 155 -22.63 -7.49 3.47
C ARG A 155 -22.01 -6.50 2.48
N ILE A 156 -21.06 -6.96 1.63
CA ILE A 156 -20.44 -6.12 0.61
C ILE A 156 -21.44 -5.77 -0.47
N ARG A 157 -22.24 -6.74 -0.95
CA ARG A 157 -23.29 -6.49 -1.95
C ARG A 157 -24.35 -5.50 -1.45
N GLU A 158 -24.78 -5.64 -0.19
CA GLU A 158 -25.69 -4.70 0.47
C GLU A 158 -25.12 -3.28 0.47
N LYS A 159 -23.85 -3.11 0.86
CA LYS A 159 -23.16 -1.81 0.87
C LYS A 159 -23.04 -1.18 -0.52
N LEU A 160 -22.97 -1.99 -1.56
CA LEU A 160 -22.91 -1.55 -2.96
C LEU A 160 -24.31 -1.33 -3.58
N GLY A 161 -25.40 -1.56 -2.84
CA GLY A 161 -26.75 -1.51 -3.38
C GLY A 161 -27.06 -2.65 -4.35
N LEU A 162 -26.38 -3.78 -4.22
CA LEU A 162 -26.48 -4.94 -5.11
C LEU A 162 -27.03 -6.18 -4.41
N ALA A 163 -27.74 -6.03 -3.29
CA ALA A 163 -28.26 -7.14 -2.50
C ALA A 163 -29.07 -8.14 -3.34
N ASP A 164 -30.02 -7.61 -4.12
CA ASP A 164 -30.95 -8.39 -4.94
C ASP A 164 -30.51 -8.54 -6.41
N CYS A 165 -29.30 -8.10 -6.73
CA CYS A 165 -28.80 -8.13 -8.09
C CYS A 165 -28.22 -9.52 -8.41
N SER A 166 -28.79 -10.23 -9.39
CA SER A 166 -28.31 -11.54 -9.87
C SER A 166 -27.19 -11.42 -10.92
N LYS A 167 -26.97 -10.22 -11.49
CA LYS A 167 -25.97 -10.01 -12.52
C LYS A 167 -24.55 -10.23 -11.98
N ARG A 168 -23.65 -10.62 -12.87
CA ARG A 168 -22.21 -10.69 -12.56
C ARG A 168 -21.63 -9.28 -12.37
N ILE A 169 -20.59 -9.16 -11.59
CA ILE A 169 -19.92 -7.89 -11.34
C ILE A 169 -18.65 -7.84 -12.18
N LEU A 170 -18.50 -6.77 -12.96
CA LEU A 170 -17.27 -6.44 -13.68
C LEU A 170 -16.65 -5.21 -13.01
N LEU A 171 -15.46 -5.35 -12.45
CA LEU A 171 -14.72 -4.23 -11.86
C LEU A 171 -13.78 -3.64 -12.91
N TYR A 172 -13.96 -2.37 -13.24
CA TYR A 172 -13.02 -1.58 -14.03
C TYR A 172 -12.26 -0.63 -13.10
N ALA A 173 -11.02 -0.98 -12.79
CA ALA A 173 -10.20 -0.24 -11.82
C ALA A 173 -8.88 0.21 -12.46
N PRO A 174 -8.90 1.18 -13.39
CA PRO A 174 -7.69 1.70 -14.02
C PRO A 174 -6.84 2.48 -13.02
N THR A 175 -5.54 2.58 -13.32
CA THR A 175 -4.63 3.46 -12.58
C THR A 175 -4.41 4.75 -13.37
N TRP A 176 -3.94 5.79 -12.68
CA TRP A 176 -3.43 7.01 -13.29
C TRP A 176 -2.31 6.70 -14.31
N ARG A 177 -2.10 7.62 -15.24
CA ARG A 177 -1.03 7.56 -16.26
C ARG A 177 0.03 8.60 -15.95
N ASP A 178 1.31 8.24 -16.14
CA ASP A 178 2.43 9.14 -15.84
C ASP A 178 2.44 10.37 -16.74
N ASP A 179 1.94 10.25 -17.97
CA ASP A 179 1.80 11.29 -18.99
C ASP A 179 0.54 12.17 -18.85
N GLN A 180 -0.36 11.83 -17.93
CA GLN A 180 -1.60 12.58 -17.66
C GLN A 180 -1.52 13.32 -16.33
N TYR A 181 -0.55 14.22 -16.22
CA TYR A 181 -0.35 15.06 -15.05
C TYR A 181 -0.48 16.54 -15.39
N ASP A 182 -1.35 17.25 -14.70
CA ASP A 182 -1.48 18.70 -14.73
C ASP A 182 -1.02 19.28 -13.38
N PRO A 183 -0.13 20.30 -13.39
CA PRO A 183 0.39 20.89 -12.14
C PRO A 183 -0.66 21.53 -11.22
N LYS A 184 -1.82 21.91 -11.76
CA LYS A 184 -2.90 22.56 -11.00
C LYS A 184 -3.92 21.55 -10.46
N THR A 185 -4.26 20.54 -11.26
CA THR A 185 -5.32 19.56 -10.95
C THR A 185 -4.78 18.21 -10.48
N GLY A 186 -3.48 17.94 -10.68
CA GLY A 186 -2.84 16.68 -10.37
C GLY A 186 -2.99 15.66 -11.51
N TYR A 187 -2.91 14.37 -11.16
CA TYR A 187 -3.12 13.30 -12.13
C TYR A 187 -4.56 13.25 -12.58
N THR A 188 -4.75 13.21 -13.89
CA THR A 188 -6.04 12.98 -14.55
C THR A 188 -6.06 11.58 -15.15
N TYR A 189 -7.23 11.14 -15.57
CA TYR A 189 -7.39 9.88 -16.28
C TYR A 189 -8.45 10.03 -17.37
N ASP A 190 -8.01 10.06 -18.62
CA ASP A 190 -8.88 10.04 -19.77
C ASP A 190 -9.37 8.61 -20.00
N CYS A 191 -10.62 8.35 -19.63
CA CYS A 191 -11.18 7.02 -19.72
C CYS A 191 -11.47 6.66 -21.20
N PRO A 192 -10.79 5.66 -21.77
CA PRO A 192 -11.00 5.27 -23.18
C PRO A 192 -12.25 4.42 -23.38
N VAL A 193 -13.04 4.20 -22.32
CA VAL A 193 -14.19 3.30 -22.35
C VAL A 193 -15.46 4.04 -22.75
N ASP A 194 -16.10 3.59 -23.81
CA ASP A 194 -17.44 3.98 -24.18
C ASP A 194 -18.45 3.21 -23.31
N PHE A 195 -18.93 3.88 -22.25
CA PHE A 195 -19.85 3.28 -21.28
C PHE A 195 -21.23 2.98 -21.88
N ASP A 196 -21.70 3.75 -22.84
CA ASP A 196 -22.98 3.49 -23.51
C ASP A 196 -22.89 2.22 -24.36
N ARG A 197 -21.77 2.01 -25.04
CA ARG A 197 -21.51 0.77 -25.78
C ARG A 197 -21.39 -0.43 -24.83
N LEU A 198 -20.69 -0.28 -23.71
CA LEU A 198 -20.61 -1.32 -22.69
C LEU A 198 -21.97 -1.66 -22.11
N GLN A 199 -22.78 -0.65 -21.79
CA GLN A 199 -24.15 -0.85 -21.28
C GLN A 199 -25.01 -1.62 -22.27
N ARG A 200 -24.98 -1.26 -23.55
CA ARG A 200 -25.73 -1.97 -24.59
C ARG A 200 -25.26 -3.41 -24.77
N SER A 201 -23.95 -3.67 -24.64
CA SER A 201 -23.38 -4.99 -24.89
C SER A 201 -23.42 -5.93 -23.69
N LEU A 202 -23.30 -5.40 -22.49
CA LEU A 202 -23.09 -6.20 -21.27
C LEU A 202 -24.14 -5.95 -20.17
N GLY A 203 -24.94 -4.87 -20.29
CA GLY A 203 -25.84 -4.42 -19.22
C GLY A 203 -26.89 -5.44 -18.78
N ASP A 204 -27.27 -6.39 -19.64
CA ASP A 204 -28.22 -7.44 -19.26
C ASP A 204 -27.57 -8.50 -18.33
N SER A 205 -26.28 -8.75 -18.47
CA SER A 205 -25.55 -9.81 -17.76
C SER A 205 -24.63 -9.31 -16.66
N PHE A 206 -24.23 -8.03 -16.72
CA PHE A 206 -23.22 -7.46 -15.81
C PHE A 206 -23.68 -6.14 -15.17
N VAL A 207 -23.21 -5.91 -13.95
CA VAL A 207 -23.07 -4.59 -13.34
C VAL A 207 -21.61 -4.20 -13.40
N ILE A 208 -21.33 -2.99 -13.89
CA ILE A 208 -19.97 -2.46 -13.97
C ILE A 208 -19.74 -1.53 -12.79
N LEU A 209 -18.67 -1.78 -12.05
CA LEU A 209 -18.17 -0.93 -10.96
C LEU A 209 -16.88 -0.23 -11.40
N PHE A 210 -16.72 1.06 -11.05
CA PHE A 210 -15.51 1.88 -11.24
C PHE A 210 -15.21 2.78 -10.05
#